data_c94e35ef499fe331f71cebd34316165c
#
_entry.id   c94e35ef499fe331f71cebd34316165c
#
_cell.length_a   1.000
_cell.length_b   1.000
_cell.length_c   1.000
_cell.angle_alpha   90.00
_cell.angle_beta   90.00
_cell.angle_gamma   90.00
#
_symmetry.space_group_name_H-M   'P 1'
#
loop_
_entity.id
_entity.type
_entity.pdbx_description
1 polymer ?
#
loop_
_entity_poly.entity_id
_entity_poly.type
_entity_poly.pdbx_seq_one_letter_code
_entity_poly.pdbx_strand_id
1 'polypeptide(L)'
;MSANYVNYRPEVEQKQENEEEDILHITEQMAQTNNQVFDRHRHAVRDAHAKSHGFLKGILTVPENLPAHLAQGIFAHPGYYDVMVRLSAAPGDLHSDKTPAPHGFALKILNVPGQRLLPNDPSDGHHQDFLMVNIPVLTFGTVRKYKQMLPFITEAEQAPEPVMRSLRQVMRGVDYLVNRAGFPAPASLKGLARSQHHVLGETYHSMAALRYGDYIAKISVAPESDSVKKLTGIQMQINDDSAIRDIVRDFFQKYTADYVIRAQLCTDLRTMPVEDAAVLWKEQESPHQVIGHLHFPQQDTFSPARRVYSDDVLSFNPWHGVTEHQPLGSIMRVRMQAYERSSSFRHRMNTQPRTEPVSYTHLRAHETRGN
;
A
#
# COMPACT_ATOMS: atom_id res chain seq x y z
N MET A 1 19.71 7.83 25.83
CA MET A 1 20.30 8.77 24.85
C MET A 1 19.17 9.15 23.93
N SER A 2 18.88 10.42 23.72
CA SER A 2 17.88 10.89 22.75
C SER A 2 18.41 10.50 21.36
N ALA A 3 17.63 9.72 20.64
CA ALA A 3 17.98 9.33 19.27
C ALA A 3 18.07 10.62 18.43
N ASN A 4 19.15 10.77 17.68
CA ASN A 4 19.37 11.94 16.83
C ASN A 4 18.70 11.67 15.47
N TYR A 5 17.42 12.05 15.33
CA TYR A 5 16.68 11.86 14.07
C TYR A 5 17.10 12.86 13.02
N VAL A 6 17.12 12.44 11.77
CA VAL A 6 17.46 13.30 10.62
C VAL A 6 16.30 14.26 10.34
N ASN A 7 16.62 15.57 10.37
CA ASN A 7 15.65 16.58 9.95
C ASN A 7 15.41 16.53 8.44
N TYR A 8 14.14 16.65 8.05
CA TYR A 8 13.78 16.82 6.65
C TYR A 8 14.32 18.13 6.09
N ARG A 9 14.92 18.06 4.92
CA ARG A 9 15.28 19.17 4.06
C ARG A 9 15.06 18.76 2.60
N PRO A 10 14.71 19.67 1.69
CA PRO A 10 14.51 19.31 0.27
C PRO A 10 15.71 18.58 -0.36
N GLU A 11 16.92 18.88 0.10
CA GLU A 11 18.19 18.31 -0.40
C GLU A 11 18.40 16.85 -0.02
N VAL A 12 17.54 16.25 0.82
CA VAL A 12 17.58 14.80 1.09
C VAL A 12 17.17 13.97 -0.13
N GLU A 13 16.43 14.60 -1.06
CA GLU A 13 16.08 14.02 -2.34
C GLU A 13 17.12 14.39 -3.40
N GLN A 14 17.65 13.38 -4.06
CA GLN A 14 18.62 13.53 -5.14
C GLN A 14 18.08 12.86 -6.40
N LYS A 15 17.58 13.66 -7.34
CA LYS A 15 17.11 13.15 -8.62
C LYS A 15 18.24 12.46 -9.38
N GLN A 16 17.94 11.29 -9.94
CA GLN A 16 18.86 10.57 -10.80
C GLN A 16 18.96 11.27 -12.16
N GLU A 17 20.11 11.10 -12.80
CA GLU A 17 20.26 11.53 -14.20
C GLU A 17 19.25 10.80 -15.09
N ASN A 18 18.56 11.55 -15.97
CA ASN A 18 17.49 11.07 -16.86
C ASN A 18 16.24 10.51 -16.14
N GLU A 19 16.02 10.85 -14.86
CA GLU A 19 14.90 10.34 -14.10
C GLU A 19 13.55 10.66 -14.73
N GLU A 20 13.38 11.87 -15.30
CA GLU A 20 12.13 12.28 -15.93
C GLU A 20 11.82 11.45 -17.19
N GLU A 21 12.85 11.13 -17.98
CA GLU A 21 12.72 10.25 -19.15
C GLU A 21 12.39 8.80 -18.72
N ASP A 22 13.04 8.31 -17.66
CA ASP A 22 12.75 6.99 -17.10
C ASP A 22 11.32 6.90 -16.58
N ILE A 23 10.81 7.94 -15.90
CA ILE A 23 9.42 8.03 -15.43
C ILE A 23 8.44 8.01 -16.61
N LEU A 24 8.71 8.78 -17.66
CA LEU A 24 7.86 8.81 -18.85
C LEU A 24 7.79 7.42 -19.49
N HIS A 25 8.91 6.75 -19.71
CA HIS A 25 8.98 5.41 -20.28
C HIS A 25 8.19 4.40 -19.43
N ILE A 26 8.37 4.41 -18.10
CA ILE A 26 7.64 3.52 -17.17
C ILE A 26 6.14 3.75 -17.29
N THR A 27 5.69 5.00 -17.25
CA THR A 27 4.25 5.31 -17.27
C THR A 27 3.60 5.01 -18.63
N GLU A 28 4.33 5.10 -19.73
CA GLU A 28 3.87 4.66 -21.05
C GLU A 28 3.72 3.15 -21.13
N GLN A 29 4.69 2.40 -20.62
CA GLN A 29 4.64 0.94 -20.57
C GLN A 29 3.47 0.44 -19.68
N MET A 30 3.26 1.07 -18.52
CA MET A 30 2.11 0.79 -17.66
C MET A 30 0.77 1.08 -18.36
N ALA A 31 0.67 2.17 -19.12
CA ALA A 31 -0.52 2.48 -19.90
C ALA A 31 -0.82 1.44 -20.98
N GLN A 32 0.21 0.88 -21.65
CA GLN A 32 0.05 -0.22 -22.60
C GLN A 32 -0.49 -1.48 -21.89
N THR A 33 0.07 -1.84 -20.72
CA THR A 33 -0.41 -2.97 -19.93
C THR A 33 -1.86 -2.78 -19.51
N ASN A 34 -2.25 -1.56 -19.06
CA ASN A 34 -3.64 -1.26 -18.70
C ASN A 34 -4.62 -1.48 -19.86
N ASN A 35 -4.25 -1.09 -21.08
CA ASN A 35 -5.07 -1.35 -22.26
C ASN A 35 -5.21 -2.86 -22.53
N GLN A 36 -4.13 -3.64 -22.44
CA GLN A 36 -4.17 -5.09 -22.63
C GLN A 36 -5.06 -5.80 -21.60
N VAL A 37 -4.97 -5.39 -20.33
CA VAL A 37 -5.81 -5.91 -19.24
C VAL A 37 -7.28 -5.53 -19.48
N PHE A 38 -7.55 -4.29 -19.90
CA PHE A 38 -8.89 -3.85 -20.27
C PHE A 38 -9.47 -4.66 -21.43
N ASP A 39 -8.69 -4.92 -22.48
CA ASP A 39 -9.13 -5.71 -23.61
C ASP A 39 -9.49 -7.15 -23.21
N ARG A 40 -8.78 -7.71 -22.24
CA ARG A 40 -9.03 -9.05 -21.69
C ARG A 40 -10.32 -9.11 -20.86
N HIS A 41 -10.54 -8.15 -19.98
CA HIS A 41 -11.65 -8.18 -19.02
C HIS A 41 -12.86 -7.35 -19.44
N ARG A 42 -12.73 -6.48 -20.46
CA ARG A 42 -13.72 -5.47 -20.86
C ARG A 42 -14.15 -4.58 -19.71
N HIS A 43 -13.27 -4.46 -18.70
CA HIS A 43 -13.41 -3.63 -17.51
C HIS A 43 -12.02 -3.17 -17.08
N ALA A 44 -11.85 -1.87 -16.86
CA ALA A 44 -10.58 -1.31 -16.42
C ALA A 44 -10.37 -1.54 -14.93
N VAL A 45 -9.26 -2.16 -14.58
CA VAL A 45 -8.84 -2.38 -13.19
C VAL A 45 -7.61 -1.51 -12.87
N ARG A 46 -7.17 -1.51 -11.63
CA ARG A 46 -5.93 -0.82 -11.23
C ARG A 46 -4.72 -1.51 -11.85
N ASP A 47 -3.71 -0.73 -12.20
CA ASP A 47 -2.42 -1.19 -12.76
C ASP A 47 -1.54 -1.96 -11.76
N ALA A 48 -1.84 -1.84 -10.49
CA ALA A 48 -1.34 -2.65 -9.40
C ALA A 48 -2.45 -2.82 -8.37
N HIS A 49 -2.42 -3.91 -7.60
CA HIS A 49 -3.46 -4.18 -6.61
C HIS A 49 -4.87 -4.27 -7.22
N ALA A 50 -5.00 -4.89 -8.40
CA ALA A 50 -6.26 -4.99 -9.14
C ALA A 50 -7.35 -5.70 -8.34
N LYS A 51 -7.05 -6.85 -7.75
CA LYS A 51 -8.02 -7.65 -7.00
C LYS A 51 -8.16 -7.21 -5.56
N SER A 52 -9.37 -6.80 -5.15
CA SER A 52 -9.70 -6.49 -3.75
C SER A 52 -10.15 -7.74 -2.97
N HIS A 53 -9.79 -7.76 -1.68
CA HIS A 53 -10.16 -8.79 -0.71
C HIS A 53 -11.16 -8.29 0.34
N GLY A 54 -11.32 -6.98 0.46
CA GLY A 54 -12.26 -6.36 1.39
C GLY A 54 -12.08 -4.85 1.46
N PHE A 55 -13.17 -4.19 1.81
CA PHE A 55 -13.21 -2.75 2.04
C PHE A 55 -13.76 -2.48 3.43
N LEU A 56 -12.93 -1.84 4.27
CA LEU A 56 -13.19 -1.61 5.68
C LEU A 56 -13.44 -0.12 5.94
N LYS A 57 -14.32 0.15 6.89
CA LYS A 57 -14.48 1.45 7.55
C LYS A 57 -14.00 1.33 8.98
N GLY A 58 -13.34 2.35 9.48
CA GLY A 58 -12.80 2.36 10.85
C GLY A 58 -12.49 3.77 11.33
N ILE A 59 -11.86 3.83 12.48
CA ILE A 59 -11.47 5.07 13.12
C ILE A 59 -9.96 4.99 13.43
N LEU A 60 -9.23 6.05 13.10
CA LEU A 60 -7.90 6.31 13.59
C LEU A 60 -7.99 7.19 14.83
N THR A 61 -7.39 6.76 15.94
CA THR A 61 -7.19 7.56 17.15
C THR A 61 -5.74 7.98 17.25
N VAL A 62 -5.50 9.29 17.34
CA VAL A 62 -4.19 9.87 17.65
C VAL A 62 -4.09 10.08 19.17
N PRO A 63 -3.09 9.49 19.88
CA PRO A 63 -2.95 9.58 21.32
C PRO A 63 -2.66 11.01 21.82
N GLU A 64 -3.07 11.31 23.05
CA GLU A 64 -2.88 12.63 23.67
C GLU A 64 -1.40 12.96 23.97
N ASN A 65 -0.57 11.97 24.24
CA ASN A 65 0.77 12.14 24.78
C ASN A 65 1.87 11.63 23.85
N LEU A 66 1.76 11.91 22.55
CA LEU A 66 2.85 11.60 21.63
C LEU A 66 4.08 12.47 21.93
N PRO A 67 5.29 11.88 22.00
CA PRO A 67 6.52 12.66 22.07
C PRO A 67 6.64 13.62 20.88
N ALA A 68 7.27 14.79 21.08
CA ALA A 68 7.35 15.85 20.06
C ALA A 68 7.86 15.36 18.68
N HIS A 69 8.82 14.42 18.66
CA HIS A 69 9.32 13.84 17.42
C HIS A 69 8.33 12.91 16.70
N LEU A 70 7.27 12.46 17.37
CA LEU A 70 6.17 11.67 16.80
C LEU A 70 4.91 12.50 16.56
N ALA A 71 4.70 13.58 17.31
CA ALA A 71 3.60 14.52 17.17
C ALA A 71 3.81 15.44 15.95
N GLN A 72 3.69 14.88 14.72
CA GLN A 72 4.04 15.57 13.49
C GLN A 72 2.91 15.44 12.44
N GLY A 73 2.72 16.46 11.61
CA GLY A 73 1.72 16.47 10.55
C GLY A 73 0.31 16.18 11.08
N ILE A 74 -0.38 15.21 10.49
CA ILE A 74 -1.74 14.81 10.94
C ILE A 74 -1.76 14.17 12.33
N PHE A 75 -0.60 13.78 12.87
CA PHE A 75 -0.43 13.22 14.22
C PHE A 75 0.01 14.28 15.23
N ALA A 76 0.07 15.57 14.86
CA ALA A 76 0.54 16.64 15.72
C ALA A 76 -0.40 16.92 16.91
N HIS A 77 -1.67 16.62 16.77
CA HIS A 77 -2.68 16.84 17.79
C HIS A 77 -3.50 15.59 18.04
N PRO A 78 -3.88 15.30 19.30
CA PRO A 78 -4.77 14.18 19.59
C PRO A 78 -6.13 14.39 18.93
N GLY A 79 -6.76 13.28 18.53
CA GLY A 79 -8.06 13.35 17.87
C GLY A 79 -8.46 12.04 17.20
N TYR A 80 -9.56 12.11 16.48
CA TYR A 80 -10.16 10.97 15.78
C TYR A 80 -10.38 11.33 14.31
N TYR A 81 -10.07 10.38 13.44
CA TYR A 81 -10.32 10.49 12.00
C TYR A 81 -11.09 9.26 11.51
N ASP A 82 -12.10 9.49 10.71
CA ASP A 82 -12.69 8.41 9.92
C ASP A 82 -11.66 7.86 8.93
N VAL A 83 -11.59 6.54 8.80
CA VAL A 83 -10.68 5.89 7.86
C VAL A 83 -11.37 4.86 6.99
N MET A 84 -10.84 4.72 5.78
CA MET A 84 -11.21 3.65 4.85
C MET A 84 -9.96 2.83 4.51
N VAL A 85 -10.13 1.50 4.44
CA VAL A 85 -9.04 0.60 4.05
C VAL A 85 -9.50 -0.31 2.94
N ARG A 86 -8.66 -0.44 1.91
CA ARG A 86 -8.82 -1.45 0.87
C ARG A 86 -7.72 -2.50 1.01
N LEU A 87 -8.12 -3.75 1.27
CA LEU A 87 -7.25 -4.92 1.24
C LEU A 87 -7.22 -5.49 -0.18
N SER A 88 -6.03 -5.88 -0.67
CA SER A 88 -5.85 -6.28 -2.08
C SER A 88 -4.67 -7.21 -2.28
N ALA A 89 -4.61 -7.89 -3.45
CA ALA A 89 -3.42 -8.58 -3.94
C ALA A 89 -2.61 -7.65 -4.87
N ALA A 90 -1.27 -7.73 -4.80
CA ALA A 90 -0.36 -6.81 -5.50
C ALA A 90 -0.41 -6.83 -7.04
N PRO A 91 -0.68 -7.95 -7.76
CA PRO A 91 -0.69 -7.96 -9.22
C PRO A 91 -1.64 -6.93 -9.84
N GLY A 92 -1.26 -6.43 -11.02
CA GLY A 92 -2.05 -5.50 -11.85
C GLY A 92 -3.13 -6.19 -12.70
N ASP A 93 -3.36 -7.48 -12.50
CA ASP A 93 -4.42 -8.26 -13.14
C ASP A 93 -5.19 -9.11 -12.11
N LEU A 94 -6.36 -9.62 -12.52
CA LEU A 94 -7.23 -10.44 -11.68
C LEU A 94 -6.75 -11.89 -11.69
N HIS A 95 -6.01 -12.29 -10.66
CA HIS A 95 -5.53 -13.66 -10.49
C HIS A 95 -6.30 -14.43 -9.43
N SER A 96 -6.24 -15.77 -9.53
CA SER A 96 -6.75 -16.67 -8.49
C SER A 96 -5.99 -16.47 -7.17
N ASP A 97 -6.69 -16.50 -6.03
CA ASP A 97 -6.09 -16.47 -4.70
C ASP A 97 -5.18 -17.68 -4.43
N LYS A 98 -5.32 -18.77 -5.22
CA LYS A 98 -4.42 -19.94 -5.19
C LYS A 98 -2.99 -19.60 -5.62
N THR A 99 -2.82 -18.47 -6.31
CA THR A 99 -1.53 -17.96 -6.74
C THR A 99 -1.00 -16.97 -5.69
N PRO A 100 0.02 -17.34 -4.89
CA PRO A 100 0.53 -16.46 -3.85
C PRO A 100 1.00 -15.11 -4.41
N ALA A 101 0.64 -14.04 -3.74
CA ALA A 101 1.06 -12.68 -4.08
C ALA A 101 1.26 -11.85 -2.80
N PRO A 102 2.05 -10.79 -2.85
CA PRO A 102 2.05 -9.79 -1.78
C PRO A 102 0.65 -9.16 -1.62
N HIS A 103 0.32 -8.77 -0.39
CA HIS A 103 -0.96 -8.16 -0.07
C HIS A 103 -0.79 -6.67 0.24
N GLY A 104 -1.78 -5.88 -0.19
CA GLY A 104 -1.83 -4.44 0.03
C GLY A 104 -2.83 -4.04 1.10
N PHE A 105 -2.47 -2.98 1.82
CA PHE A 105 -3.30 -2.28 2.79
C PHE A 105 -3.27 -0.80 2.42
N ALA A 106 -4.26 -0.34 1.64
CA ALA A 106 -4.39 1.05 1.26
C ALA A 106 -5.29 1.76 2.28
N LEU A 107 -4.70 2.64 3.09
CA LEU A 107 -5.36 3.42 4.12
C LEU A 107 -5.62 4.83 3.61
N LYS A 108 -6.87 5.28 3.68
CA LYS A 108 -7.31 6.66 3.44
C LYS A 108 -7.85 7.24 4.75
N ILE A 109 -7.26 8.34 5.23
CA ILE A 109 -7.67 9.09 6.41
C ILE A 109 -8.43 10.32 5.93
N LEU A 110 -9.69 10.47 6.37
CA LEU A 110 -10.62 11.47 5.83
C LEU A 110 -10.51 12.81 6.59
N ASN A 111 -10.79 13.90 5.88
CA ASN A 111 -10.94 15.25 6.43
C ASN A 111 -9.72 15.71 7.26
N VAL A 112 -8.52 15.42 6.78
CA VAL A 112 -7.29 15.85 7.44
C VAL A 112 -7.04 17.34 7.19
N PRO A 113 -6.70 18.12 8.22
CA PRO A 113 -6.30 19.51 8.07
C PRO A 113 -4.87 19.61 7.50
N GLY A 114 -4.53 20.73 6.88
CA GLY A 114 -3.18 21.04 6.44
C GLY A 114 -3.09 21.44 4.96
N GLN A 115 -1.91 21.89 4.56
CA GLN A 115 -1.64 22.29 3.18
C GLN A 115 -1.52 21.05 2.31
N ARG A 116 -2.27 21.03 1.19
CA ARG A 116 -2.31 19.89 0.27
C ARG A 116 -1.07 19.82 -0.60
N LEU A 117 -0.60 18.58 -0.88
CA LEU A 117 0.47 18.32 -1.85
C LEU A 117 0.03 18.61 -3.28
N LEU A 118 -1.22 18.30 -3.61
CA LEU A 118 -1.82 18.49 -4.94
C LEU A 118 -3.06 19.40 -4.84
N PRO A 119 -2.90 20.71 -4.55
CA PRO A 119 -4.04 21.58 -4.23
C PRO A 119 -5.03 21.79 -5.38
N ASN A 120 -4.61 21.51 -6.62
CA ASN A 120 -5.45 21.63 -7.82
C ASN A 120 -5.99 20.28 -8.33
N ASP A 121 -5.71 19.18 -7.63
CA ASP A 121 -6.26 17.88 -8.01
C ASP A 121 -7.68 17.74 -7.46
N PRO A 122 -8.72 17.68 -8.34
CA PRO A 122 -10.11 17.56 -7.92
C PRO A 122 -10.38 16.23 -7.19
N SER A 123 -9.50 15.27 -7.28
CA SER A 123 -9.58 13.98 -6.59
C SER A 123 -8.89 13.98 -5.22
N ASP A 124 -8.26 15.10 -4.81
CA ASP A 124 -7.68 15.23 -3.48
C ASP A 124 -8.71 15.82 -2.49
N GLY A 125 -9.62 15.01 -2.00
CA GLY A 125 -10.74 15.38 -1.12
C GLY A 125 -10.35 15.69 0.33
N HIS A 126 -9.23 16.37 0.60
CA HIS A 126 -8.70 16.61 1.96
C HIS A 126 -8.41 15.33 2.74
N HIS A 127 -7.82 14.34 2.06
CA HIS A 127 -7.46 13.05 2.63
C HIS A 127 -5.95 12.90 2.78
N GLN A 128 -5.53 11.95 3.63
CA GLN A 128 -4.16 11.44 3.67
C GLN A 128 -4.20 9.96 3.31
N ASP A 129 -3.51 9.60 2.25
CA ASP A 129 -3.39 8.20 1.82
C ASP A 129 -2.03 7.62 2.21
N PHE A 130 -2.05 6.45 2.87
CA PHE A 130 -0.87 5.61 3.09
C PHE A 130 -1.07 4.27 2.39
N LEU A 131 -0.28 4.01 1.36
CA LEU A 131 -0.34 2.78 0.59
C LEU A 131 0.78 1.85 1.02
N MET A 132 0.39 0.73 1.60
CA MET A 132 1.29 -0.20 2.27
C MET A 132 1.15 -1.61 1.71
N VAL A 133 2.23 -2.37 1.80
CA VAL A 133 2.31 -3.79 1.38
C VAL A 133 2.93 -4.59 2.52
N ASN A 134 2.60 -5.88 2.60
CA ASN A 134 3.14 -6.78 3.63
C ASN A 134 4.63 -7.15 3.43
N ILE A 135 5.39 -6.31 2.74
CA ILE A 135 6.83 -6.42 2.50
C ILE A 135 7.48 -5.09 2.92
N PRO A 136 8.57 -5.11 3.73
CA PRO A 136 9.15 -3.88 4.28
C PRO A 136 9.97 -3.06 3.27
N VAL A 137 10.32 -3.63 2.10
CA VAL A 137 11.12 -2.99 1.05
C VAL A 137 10.57 -3.29 -0.34
N LEU A 138 10.82 -2.39 -1.27
CA LEU A 138 10.49 -2.60 -2.68
C LEU A 138 11.68 -3.28 -3.38
N THR A 139 11.40 -4.35 -4.13
CA THR A 139 12.44 -5.13 -4.84
C THR A 139 13.32 -4.28 -5.73
N PHE A 140 12.75 -3.31 -6.44
CA PHE A 140 13.43 -2.40 -7.35
C PHE A 140 13.30 -0.98 -6.81
N GLY A 141 14.16 -0.64 -5.83
CA GLY A 141 14.02 0.52 -4.98
C GLY A 141 14.28 1.88 -5.65
N THR A 142 14.76 1.92 -6.91
CA THR A 142 14.99 3.14 -7.66
C THR A 142 14.27 3.10 -9.01
N VAL A 143 13.92 4.26 -9.56
CA VAL A 143 13.28 4.39 -10.89
C VAL A 143 14.08 3.67 -11.98
N ARG A 144 15.41 3.86 -12.01
CA ARG A 144 16.27 3.20 -13.00
C ARG A 144 16.20 1.68 -12.92
N LYS A 145 16.29 1.10 -11.71
CA LYS A 145 16.16 -0.35 -11.52
C LYS A 145 14.76 -0.85 -11.88
N TYR A 146 13.73 -0.08 -11.52
CA TYR A 146 12.35 -0.42 -11.84
C TYR A 146 12.11 -0.44 -13.35
N LYS A 147 12.59 0.59 -14.10
CA LYS A 147 12.52 0.64 -15.57
C LYS A 147 13.15 -0.60 -16.21
N GLN A 148 14.34 -1.01 -15.73
CA GLN A 148 15.06 -2.18 -16.27
C GLN A 148 14.30 -3.50 -16.05
N MET A 149 13.55 -3.59 -14.96
CA MET A 149 12.84 -4.83 -14.58
C MET A 149 11.38 -4.87 -15.04
N LEU A 150 10.82 -3.72 -15.42
CA LEU A 150 9.40 -3.62 -15.78
C LEU A 150 8.98 -4.56 -16.91
N PRO A 151 9.74 -4.77 -17.99
CA PRO A 151 9.38 -5.74 -19.04
C PRO A 151 9.23 -7.17 -18.48
N PHE A 152 10.15 -7.60 -17.60
CA PHE A 152 10.09 -8.93 -16.98
C PHE A 152 8.92 -9.07 -16.01
N ILE A 153 8.60 -8.02 -15.25
CA ILE A 153 7.44 -7.99 -14.36
C ILE A 153 6.15 -8.13 -15.18
N THR A 154 6.01 -7.33 -16.24
CA THR A 154 4.84 -7.35 -17.12
C THR A 154 4.65 -8.71 -17.79
N GLU A 155 5.73 -9.30 -18.31
CA GLU A 155 5.68 -10.64 -18.92
C GLU A 155 5.29 -11.71 -17.90
N ALA A 156 5.85 -11.66 -16.70
CA ALA A 156 5.53 -12.58 -15.62
C ALA A 156 4.06 -12.45 -15.16
N GLU A 157 3.52 -11.24 -15.06
CA GLU A 157 2.12 -11.01 -14.69
C GLU A 157 1.12 -11.45 -15.77
N GLN A 158 1.51 -11.40 -17.04
CA GLN A 158 0.69 -11.85 -18.17
C GLN A 158 0.80 -13.36 -18.46
N ALA A 159 1.75 -14.05 -17.82
CA ALA A 159 1.95 -15.49 -18.01
C ALA A 159 0.71 -16.28 -17.53
N PRO A 160 0.37 -17.40 -18.20
CA PRO A 160 -0.70 -18.29 -17.75
C PRO A 160 -0.50 -18.74 -16.30
N GLU A 161 -1.57 -18.84 -15.50
CA GLU A 161 -1.50 -19.17 -14.07
C GLU A 161 -0.64 -20.41 -13.73
N PRO A 162 -0.66 -21.52 -14.52
CA PRO A 162 0.21 -22.67 -14.24
C PRO A 162 1.70 -22.32 -14.30
N VAL A 163 2.09 -21.46 -15.28
CA VAL A 163 3.47 -21.00 -15.45
C VAL A 163 3.87 -20.10 -14.30
N MET A 164 2.98 -19.17 -13.90
CA MET A 164 3.21 -18.31 -12.74
C MET A 164 3.39 -19.12 -11.44
N ARG A 165 2.57 -20.14 -11.23
CA ARG A 165 2.69 -21.02 -10.04
C ARG A 165 4.04 -21.75 -10.04
N SER A 166 4.45 -22.30 -11.18
CA SER A 166 5.73 -23.00 -11.33
C SER A 166 6.92 -22.07 -11.09
N LEU A 167 6.90 -20.86 -11.65
CA LEU A 167 7.96 -19.86 -11.45
C LEU A 167 8.11 -19.47 -9.98
N ARG A 168 6.99 -19.24 -9.30
CA ARG A 168 6.99 -18.91 -7.87
C ARG A 168 7.44 -20.07 -6.98
N GLN A 169 7.14 -21.31 -7.34
CA GLN A 169 7.66 -22.49 -6.65
C GLN A 169 9.17 -22.60 -6.78
N VAL A 170 9.71 -22.35 -7.98
CA VAL A 170 11.17 -22.31 -8.22
C VAL A 170 11.81 -21.21 -7.36
N MET A 171 11.22 -20.00 -7.33
CA MET A 171 11.74 -18.89 -6.50
C MET A 171 11.73 -19.22 -5.00
N ARG A 172 10.72 -19.93 -4.48
CA ARG A 172 10.71 -20.45 -3.10
C ARG A 172 11.82 -21.45 -2.85
N GLY A 173 12.07 -22.33 -3.81
CA GLY A 173 13.19 -23.30 -3.73
C GLY A 173 14.55 -22.60 -3.67
N VAL A 174 14.72 -21.54 -4.48
CA VAL A 174 15.96 -20.72 -4.47
C VAL A 174 16.08 -19.99 -3.12
N ASP A 175 15.03 -19.38 -2.59
CA ASP A 175 15.06 -18.72 -1.27
C ASP A 175 15.45 -19.72 -0.15
N TYR A 176 14.85 -20.90 -0.16
CA TYR A 176 15.18 -21.97 0.79
C TYR A 176 16.65 -22.39 0.71
N LEU A 177 17.19 -22.58 -0.50
CA LEU A 177 18.58 -22.98 -0.70
C LEU A 177 19.57 -21.88 -0.30
N VAL A 178 19.29 -20.62 -0.65
CA VAL A 178 20.11 -19.46 -0.30
C VAL A 178 20.15 -19.25 1.20
N ASN A 179 19.01 -19.36 1.89
CA ASN A 179 18.94 -19.27 3.35
C ASN A 179 19.72 -20.44 4.03
N ARG A 180 19.63 -21.67 3.49
CA ARG A 180 20.33 -22.84 4.01
C ARG A 180 21.84 -22.75 3.80
N ALA A 181 22.30 -22.07 2.74
CA ALA A 181 23.72 -21.83 2.47
C ALA A 181 24.33 -20.70 3.34
N GLY A 182 23.55 -20.09 4.23
CA GLY A 182 24.01 -19.02 5.14
C GLY A 182 24.13 -17.65 4.48
N PHE A 183 23.68 -17.51 3.23
CA PHE A 183 23.58 -16.20 2.58
C PHE A 183 22.22 -15.59 2.89
N PRO A 184 22.14 -14.34 3.37
CA PRO A 184 20.85 -13.67 3.53
C PRO A 184 20.23 -13.48 2.14
N ALA A 185 19.13 -14.19 1.85
CA ALA A 185 18.38 -13.92 0.63
C ALA A 185 17.94 -12.44 0.61
N PRO A 186 18.06 -11.75 -0.52
CA PRO A 186 17.55 -10.39 -0.66
C PRO A 186 16.10 -10.31 -0.15
N ALA A 187 15.77 -9.27 0.62
CA ALA A 187 14.43 -9.09 1.20
C ALA A 187 13.31 -9.15 0.14
N SER A 188 13.66 -8.81 -1.09
CA SER A 188 12.85 -8.91 -2.30
C SER A 188 12.45 -10.35 -2.67
N LEU A 189 13.39 -11.28 -2.64
CA LEU A 189 13.14 -12.71 -2.89
C LEU A 189 12.26 -13.31 -1.80
N LYS A 190 12.50 -12.92 -0.54
CA LYS A 190 11.67 -13.34 0.61
C LYS A 190 10.21 -12.88 0.46
N GLY A 191 9.99 -11.70 -0.11
CA GLY A 191 8.64 -11.18 -0.37
C GLY A 191 7.86 -12.01 -1.40
N LEU A 192 8.52 -12.44 -2.48
CA LEU A 192 7.90 -13.24 -3.55
C LEU A 192 7.73 -14.72 -3.17
N ALA A 193 8.59 -15.24 -2.27
CA ALA A 193 8.57 -16.62 -1.78
C ALA A 193 7.64 -16.84 -0.59
N ARG A 194 7.02 -15.78 -0.04
CA ARG A 194 6.19 -15.86 1.17
C ARG A 194 5.06 -16.89 1.02
N SER A 195 4.87 -17.67 2.08
CA SER A 195 3.66 -18.45 2.29
C SER A 195 2.46 -17.50 2.42
N GLN A 196 1.26 -17.95 2.02
CA GLN A 196 0.03 -17.18 2.13
C GLN A 196 -0.43 -17.10 3.60
N HIS A 197 0.25 -16.27 4.39
CA HIS A 197 -0.17 -15.98 5.75
C HIS A 197 -1.46 -15.16 5.74
N HIS A 198 -2.17 -15.23 6.86
CA HIS A 198 -3.47 -14.58 7.02
C HIS A 198 -3.34 -13.06 6.88
N VAL A 199 -4.01 -12.48 5.88
CA VAL A 199 -3.91 -11.06 5.51
C VAL A 199 -4.20 -10.11 6.68
N LEU A 200 -5.06 -10.50 7.62
CA LEU A 200 -5.38 -9.69 8.81
C LEU A 200 -4.33 -9.82 9.92
N GLY A 201 -3.42 -10.80 9.86
CA GLY A 201 -2.32 -11.00 10.81
C GLY A 201 -0.98 -10.46 10.34
N GLU A 202 -0.92 -9.84 9.16
CA GLU A 202 0.31 -9.31 8.57
C GLU A 202 0.63 -7.88 9.07
N THR A 203 1.92 -7.54 9.02
CA THR A 203 2.38 -6.15 9.12
C THR A 203 2.54 -5.57 7.73
N TYR A 204 2.02 -4.36 7.52
CA TYR A 204 2.07 -3.64 6.26
C TYR A 204 3.00 -2.44 6.34
N HIS A 205 3.77 -2.15 5.28
CA HIS A 205 4.82 -1.15 5.25
C HIS A 205 4.67 -0.23 4.04
N SER A 206 4.96 1.07 4.21
CA SER A 206 5.02 2.03 3.09
C SER A 206 6.15 1.73 2.10
N MET A 207 7.13 0.92 2.48
CA MET A 207 8.36 0.55 1.78
C MET A 207 9.27 1.74 1.48
N ALA A 208 8.76 2.80 0.84
CA ALA A 208 9.48 4.04 0.59
C ALA A 208 9.34 5.03 1.76
N ALA A 209 10.28 5.96 1.84
CA ALA A 209 10.28 7.01 2.83
C ALA A 209 9.26 8.12 2.48
N LEU A 210 8.89 8.88 3.50
CA LEU A 210 8.12 10.11 3.38
C LEU A 210 8.65 11.16 4.37
N ARG A 211 8.35 12.42 4.10
CA ARG A 211 8.48 13.48 5.09
C ARG A 211 7.52 13.19 6.24
N TYR A 212 7.98 13.37 7.46
CA TYR A 212 7.19 13.20 8.66
C TYR A 212 7.31 14.47 9.53
N GLY A 213 6.61 15.51 9.11
CA GLY A 213 6.77 16.84 9.68
C GLY A 213 8.17 17.38 9.49
N ASP A 214 8.90 17.55 10.59
CA ASP A 214 10.29 18.01 10.61
C ASP A 214 11.30 16.87 10.32
N TYR A 215 10.85 15.62 10.22
CA TYR A 215 11.69 14.43 10.10
C TYR A 215 11.41 13.66 8.81
N ILE A 216 12.05 12.51 8.68
CA ILE A 216 11.88 11.55 7.60
C ILE A 216 11.50 10.20 8.24
N ALA A 217 10.48 9.52 7.69
CA ALA A 217 10.04 8.25 8.24
C ALA A 217 9.60 7.25 7.16
N LYS A 218 9.49 5.98 7.55
CA LYS A 218 8.65 4.97 6.93
C LYS A 218 7.47 4.66 7.84
N ILE A 219 6.29 4.42 7.26
CA ILE A 219 5.07 4.10 7.99
C ILE A 219 4.81 2.60 7.93
N SER A 220 4.27 2.04 9.01
CA SER A 220 3.79 0.66 9.04
C SER A 220 2.50 0.53 9.84
N VAL A 221 1.72 -0.51 9.53
CA VAL A 221 0.53 -0.92 10.29
C VAL A 221 0.72 -2.35 10.75
N ALA A 222 0.53 -2.62 12.04
CA ALA A 222 0.71 -3.94 12.63
C ALA A 222 -0.48 -4.34 13.50
N PRO A 223 -0.82 -5.65 13.59
CA PRO A 223 -1.88 -6.17 14.45
C PRO A 223 -1.71 -5.75 15.91
N GLU A 224 -2.80 -5.32 16.57
CA GLU A 224 -2.81 -4.90 17.96
C GLU A 224 -3.75 -5.75 18.83
N SER A 225 -5.01 -5.95 18.43
CA SER A 225 -5.94 -6.78 19.19
C SER A 225 -5.61 -8.28 19.09
N ASP A 226 -6.00 -9.03 20.11
CA ASP A 226 -5.83 -10.49 20.14
C ASP A 226 -6.54 -11.17 18.96
N SER A 227 -7.67 -10.61 18.48
CA SER A 227 -8.42 -11.12 17.35
C SER A 227 -7.57 -11.22 16.07
N VAL A 228 -6.65 -10.29 15.84
CA VAL A 228 -5.76 -10.28 14.67
C VAL A 228 -4.34 -10.75 14.98
N LYS A 229 -3.81 -10.53 16.20
CA LYS A 229 -2.48 -11.03 16.60
C LYS A 229 -2.37 -12.56 16.51
N LYS A 230 -3.41 -13.29 16.92
CA LYS A 230 -3.44 -14.76 16.82
C LYS A 230 -3.40 -15.28 15.38
N LEU A 231 -3.66 -14.43 14.39
CA LEU A 231 -3.59 -14.76 12.96
C LEU A 231 -2.18 -14.57 12.38
N THR A 232 -1.26 -13.94 13.14
CA THR A 232 0.10 -13.70 12.68
C THR A 232 0.84 -15.02 12.43
N GLY A 233 1.37 -15.17 11.20
CA GLY A 233 2.06 -16.39 10.79
C GLY A 233 1.16 -17.58 10.48
N ILE A 234 -0.16 -17.47 10.67
CA ILE A 234 -1.12 -18.54 10.33
C ILE A 234 -1.29 -18.59 8.81
N GLN A 235 -1.15 -19.76 8.23
CA GLN A 235 -1.40 -19.97 6.80
C GLN A 235 -2.89 -20.03 6.50
N MET A 236 -3.32 -19.32 5.47
CA MET A 236 -4.69 -19.40 4.97
C MET A 236 -4.90 -20.69 4.17
N GLN A 237 -6.07 -21.27 4.30
CA GLN A 237 -6.52 -22.37 3.44
C GLN A 237 -7.23 -21.78 2.21
N ILE A 238 -6.55 -21.80 1.06
CA ILE A 238 -7.05 -21.22 -0.18
C ILE A 238 -7.61 -22.34 -1.07
N ASN A 239 -8.92 -22.53 -1.02
CA ASN A 239 -9.61 -23.60 -1.71
C ASN A 239 -10.19 -23.15 -3.07
N ASP A 240 -10.48 -21.87 -3.24
CA ASP A 240 -11.05 -21.30 -4.45
C ASP A 240 -10.36 -19.98 -4.85
N ASP A 241 -10.82 -19.40 -5.96
CA ASP A 241 -10.19 -18.23 -6.57
C ASP A 241 -10.44 -16.93 -5.80
N SER A 242 -11.35 -16.92 -4.83
CA SER A 242 -11.75 -15.73 -4.06
C SER A 242 -11.75 -15.99 -2.54
N ALA A 243 -11.06 -17.04 -2.09
CA ALA A 243 -11.06 -17.50 -0.69
C ALA A 243 -10.64 -16.41 0.30
N ILE A 244 -9.68 -15.55 -0.06
CA ILE A 244 -9.19 -14.49 0.83
C ILE A 244 -10.29 -13.47 1.12
N ARG A 245 -11.09 -13.12 0.13
CA ARG A 245 -12.27 -12.25 0.31
C ARG A 245 -13.24 -12.84 1.34
N ASP A 246 -13.55 -14.13 1.20
CA ASP A 246 -14.50 -14.78 2.07
C ASP A 246 -13.95 -14.93 3.51
N ILE A 247 -12.66 -15.22 3.65
CA ILE A 247 -11.95 -15.23 4.94
C ILE A 247 -12.04 -13.84 5.64
N VAL A 248 -11.81 -12.76 4.92
CA VAL A 248 -11.90 -11.38 5.46
C VAL A 248 -13.34 -11.06 5.86
N ARG A 249 -14.32 -11.37 5.00
CA ARG A 249 -15.74 -11.14 5.27
C ARG A 249 -16.20 -11.90 6.50
N ASP A 250 -15.91 -13.21 6.58
CA ASP A 250 -16.33 -14.07 7.68
C ASP A 250 -15.70 -13.67 9.02
N PHE A 251 -14.47 -13.12 8.97
CA PHE A 251 -13.83 -12.55 10.15
C PHE A 251 -14.61 -11.33 10.67
N PHE A 252 -14.87 -10.34 9.82
CA PHE A 252 -15.52 -9.09 10.24
C PHE A 252 -17.01 -9.20 10.52
N GLN A 253 -17.66 -10.29 10.14
CA GLN A 253 -18.99 -10.63 10.61
C GLN A 253 -19.02 -11.01 12.10
N LYS A 254 -17.89 -11.46 12.66
CA LYS A 254 -17.82 -12.03 14.02
C LYS A 254 -16.94 -11.25 14.97
N TYR A 255 -15.93 -10.55 14.45
CA TYR A 255 -14.87 -9.94 15.24
C TYR A 255 -14.64 -8.49 14.83
N THR A 256 -14.12 -7.71 15.77
CA THR A 256 -13.46 -6.42 15.51
C THR A 256 -11.97 -6.64 15.29
N ALA A 257 -11.29 -5.65 14.72
CA ALA A 257 -9.83 -5.68 14.55
C ALA A 257 -9.22 -4.34 14.95
N ASP A 258 -8.17 -4.38 15.76
CA ASP A 258 -7.38 -3.22 16.09
C ASP A 258 -5.95 -3.39 15.58
N TYR A 259 -5.39 -2.28 15.06
CA TYR A 259 -4.02 -2.19 14.55
C TYR A 259 -3.35 -0.94 15.11
N VAL A 260 -2.04 -1.00 15.29
CA VAL A 260 -1.23 0.19 15.50
C VAL A 260 -0.69 0.72 14.18
N ILE A 261 -0.78 2.04 13.97
CA ILE A 261 0.01 2.72 12.94
C ILE A 261 1.29 3.23 13.59
N ARG A 262 2.43 3.06 12.91
CA ARG A 262 3.76 3.29 13.48
C ARG A 262 4.64 4.05 12.50
N ALA A 263 5.52 4.90 13.03
CA ALA A 263 6.59 5.55 12.29
C ALA A 263 7.95 4.95 12.66
N GLN A 264 8.79 4.71 11.66
CA GLN A 264 10.21 4.41 11.79
C GLN A 264 11.00 5.61 11.29
N LEU A 265 11.57 6.41 12.21
CA LEU A 265 12.25 7.65 11.88
C LEU A 265 13.66 7.40 11.35
N CYS A 266 14.10 8.17 10.36
CA CYS A 266 15.45 8.11 9.83
C CYS A 266 16.47 8.63 10.87
N THR A 267 17.53 7.86 11.12
CA THR A 267 18.65 8.26 12.01
C THR A 267 19.95 8.51 11.25
N ASP A 268 20.12 7.95 10.06
CA ASP A 268 21.31 8.15 9.20
C ASP A 268 20.96 7.88 7.73
N LEU A 269 21.08 8.90 6.87
CA LEU A 269 20.77 8.78 5.43
C LEU A 269 21.68 7.79 4.69
N ARG A 270 22.85 7.42 5.23
CA ARG A 270 23.75 6.43 4.60
C ARG A 270 23.23 5.01 4.76
N THR A 271 22.63 4.68 5.90
CA THR A 271 22.05 3.35 6.20
C THR A 271 20.54 3.30 5.97
N MET A 272 19.89 4.46 5.92
CA MET A 272 18.46 4.67 5.71
C MET A 272 18.21 5.63 4.53
N PRO A 273 18.66 5.28 3.30
CA PRO A 273 18.54 6.19 2.17
C PRO A 273 17.08 6.43 1.80
N VAL A 274 16.81 7.68 1.33
CA VAL A 274 15.50 8.09 0.82
C VAL A 274 15.29 7.59 -0.61
N GLU A 275 16.34 7.63 -1.45
CA GLU A 275 16.23 7.35 -2.88
C GLU A 275 16.18 5.86 -3.25
N ASP A 276 16.59 4.95 -2.37
CA ASP A 276 16.54 3.51 -2.63
C ASP A 276 15.59 2.79 -1.66
N ALA A 277 14.37 2.55 -2.10
CA ALA A 277 13.35 1.85 -1.32
C ALA A 277 13.62 0.34 -1.14
N ALA A 278 14.68 -0.21 -1.78
CA ALA A 278 15.10 -1.60 -1.57
C ALA A 278 15.93 -1.78 -0.30
N VAL A 279 16.38 -0.69 0.32
CA VAL A 279 17.18 -0.75 1.55
C VAL A 279 16.25 -0.90 2.77
N LEU A 280 16.46 -1.98 3.51
CA LEU A 280 15.77 -2.21 4.77
C LEU A 280 16.36 -1.30 5.86
N TRP A 281 15.50 -0.48 6.48
CA TRP A 281 15.86 0.26 7.66
C TRP A 281 15.79 -0.69 8.86
N LYS A 282 16.91 -0.90 9.54
CA LYS A 282 17.02 -1.88 10.63
C LYS A 282 16.36 -1.35 11.90
N GLU A 283 15.52 -2.17 12.53
CA GLU A 283 14.84 -1.79 13.80
C GLU A 283 15.83 -1.56 14.95
N GLN A 284 17.00 -2.19 14.91
CA GLN A 284 18.07 -1.95 15.89
C GLN A 284 18.65 -0.52 15.80
N GLU A 285 18.63 0.09 14.61
CA GLU A 285 19.10 1.46 14.39
C GLU A 285 17.98 2.48 14.63
N SER A 286 16.74 2.14 14.27
CA SER A 286 15.55 2.94 14.54
C SER A 286 14.32 2.03 14.68
N PRO A 287 13.77 1.89 15.89
CA PRO A 287 12.58 1.07 16.12
C PRO A 287 11.32 1.73 15.55
N HIS A 288 10.34 0.90 15.18
CA HIS A 288 8.99 1.37 14.89
C HIS A 288 8.29 1.88 16.15
N GLN A 289 7.81 3.12 16.13
CA GLN A 289 7.15 3.78 17.26
C GLN A 289 5.67 4.00 16.94
N VAL A 290 4.77 3.73 17.90
CA VAL A 290 3.32 3.90 17.73
C VAL A 290 2.98 5.38 17.65
N ILE A 291 2.20 5.75 16.61
CA ILE A 291 1.71 7.11 16.37
C ILE A 291 0.19 7.20 16.36
N GLY A 292 -0.51 6.06 16.38
CA GLY A 292 -1.97 6.01 16.43
C GLY A 292 -2.50 4.58 16.48
N HIS A 293 -3.79 4.48 16.72
CA HIS A 293 -4.53 3.22 16.82
C HIS A 293 -5.68 3.22 15.80
N LEU A 294 -5.78 2.16 15.02
CA LEU A 294 -6.84 1.93 14.05
C LEU A 294 -7.83 0.92 14.60
N HIS A 295 -9.09 1.29 14.68
CA HIS A 295 -10.18 0.41 15.08
C HIS A 295 -11.12 0.13 13.92
N PHE A 296 -11.37 -1.15 13.63
CA PHE A 296 -12.33 -1.62 12.64
C PHE A 296 -13.42 -2.45 13.31
N PRO A 297 -14.68 -1.95 13.35
CA PRO A 297 -15.81 -2.67 13.94
C PRO A 297 -16.23 -3.88 13.09
N GLN A 298 -17.08 -4.72 13.66
CA GLN A 298 -17.82 -5.72 12.88
C GLN A 298 -18.57 -5.06 11.74
N GLN A 299 -18.45 -5.58 10.54
CA GLN A 299 -19.06 -5.02 9.34
C GLN A 299 -19.08 -6.02 8.17
N ASP A 300 -19.96 -5.78 7.21
CA ASP A 300 -19.83 -6.41 5.90
C ASP A 300 -18.67 -5.73 5.13
N THR A 301 -17.70 -6.52 4.70
CA THR A 301 -16.50 -6.01 4.01
C THR A 301 -16.59 -6.16 2.50
N PHE A 302 -17.60 -6.85 1.98
CA PHE A 302 -17.69 -7.17 0.57
C PHE A 302 -19.13 -7.39 0.09
N SER A 303 -19.88 -6.33 -0.12
CA SER A 303 -21.12 -6.36 -0.92
C SER A 303 -20.85 -5.94 -2.37
N PRO A 304 -21.73 -6.23 -3.33
CA PRO A 304 -21.60 -5.71 -4.70
C PRO A 304 -21.43 -4.20 -4.77
N ALA A 305 -22.21 -3.45 -3.97
CA ALA A 305 -22.11 -1.99 -3.90
C ALA A 305 -20.76 -1.52 -3.35
N ARG A 306 -20.26 -2.15 -2.30
CA ARG A 306 -18.92 -1.86 -1.74
C ARG A 306 -17.81 -2.15 -2.73
N ARG A 307 -17.90 -3.25 -3.46
CA ARG A 307 -16.95 -3.60 -4.51
C ARG A 307 -16.90 -2.51 -5.59
N VAL A 308 -18.06 -2.14 -6.16
CA VAL A 308 -18.11 -1.09 -7.18
C VAL A 308 -17.54 0.21 -6.62
N TYR A 309 -17.93 0.61 -5.42
CA TYR A 309 -17.39 1.81 -4.80
C TYR A 309 -15.88 1.76 -4.61
N SER A 310 -15.36 0.69 -4.01
CA SER A 310 -13.93 0.56 -3.69
C SER A 310 -13.05 0.35 -4.91
N ASP A 311 -13.55 -0.31 -5.94
CA ASP A 311 -12.74 -0.72 -7.08
C ASP A 311 -12.89 0.25 -8.27
N ASP A 312 -14.07 0.79 -8.51
CA ASP A 312 -14.35 1.62 -9.69
C ASP A 312 -14.42 3.12 -9.38
N VAL A 313 -15.00 3.52 -8.23
CA VAL A 313 -15.23 4.93 -7.89
C VAL A 313 -14.08 5.52 -7.07
N LEU A 314 -13.70 4.86 -5.98
CA LEU A 314 -12.70 5.38 -5.05
C LEU A 314 -11.28 5.32 -5.64
N SER A 315 -10.51 6.37 -5.43
CA SER A 315 -9.10 6.42 -5.78
C SER A 315 -8.22 6.47 -4.54
N PHE A 316 -7.07 5.81 -4.61
CA PHE A 316 -5.97 5.93 -3.66
C PHE A 316 -4.74 6.44 -4.39
N ASN A 317 -4.06 7.42 -3.83
CA ASN A 317 -2.84 7.96 -4.41
C ASN A 317 -1.88 8.33 -3.26
N PRO A 318 -0.62 7.86 -3.24
CA PRO A 318 0.31 8.22 -2.17
C PRO A 318 0.62 9.71 -2.10
N TRP A 319 0.27 10.49 -3.14
CA TRP A 319 0.40 11.95 -3.18
C TRP A 319 -0.87 12.69 -2.74
N HIS A 320 -1.97 12.00 -2.47
CA HIS A 320 -3.12 12.58 -1.76
C HIS A 320 -2.78 12.69 -0.28
N GLY A 321 -2.41 13.88 0.15
CA GLY A 321 -1.98 14.11 1.52
C GLY A 321 -1.55 15.54 1.78
N VAL A 322 -1.09 15.77 3.00
CA VAL A 322 -0.56 17.06 3.45
C VAL A 322 0.94 17.16 3.18
N THR A 323 1.45 18.39 3.06
CA THR A 323 2.87 18.68 2.79
C THR A 323 3.81 18.08 3.82
N GLU A 324 3.35 17.93 5.07
CA GLU A 324 4.08 17.32 6.17
C GLU A 324 4.28 15.80 6.01
N HIS A 325 3.52 15.17 5.10
CA HIS A 325 3.64 13.74 4.77
C HIS A 325 3.98 13.50 3.30
N GLN A 326 4.73 14.43 2.69
CA GLN A 326 5.18 14.32 1.30
C GLN A 326 5.93 13.01 1.06
N PRO A 327 5.52 12.20 0.06
CA PRO A 327 6.29 11.03 -0.37
C PRO A 327 7.67 11.41 -0.87
N LEU A 328 8.70 10.62 -0.56
CA LEU A 328 10.10 10.91 -0.88
C LEU A 328 10.74 9.80 -1.71
N GLY A 329 11.71 10.19 -2.55
CA GLY A 329 12.53 9.30 -3.34
C GLY A 329 11.99 8.99 -4.73
N SER A 330 12.86 8.49 -5.59
CA SER A 330 12.62 8.33 -7.03
C SER A 330 11.39 7.47 -7.35
N ILE A 331 11.17 6.38 -6.62
CA ILE A 331 9.98 5.52 -6.78
C ILE A 331 8.69 6.28 -6.44
N MET A 332 8.71 7.17 -5.46
CA MET A 332 7.52 7.96 -5.11
C MET A 332 7.23 9.03 -6.15
N ARG A 333 8.27 9.58 -6.80
CA ARG A 333 8.09 10.54 -7.91
C ARG A 333 7.46 9.89 -9.14
N VAL A 334 7.84 8.65 -9.51
CA VAL A 334 7.15 7.93 -10.61
C VAL A 334 5.71 7.60 -10.26
N ARG A 335 5.44 7.25 -9.00
CA ARG A 335 4.07 6.91 -8.55
C ARG A 335 3.10 8.07 -8.69
N MET A 336 3.54 9.32 -8.59
CA MET A 336 2.68 10.49 -8.81
C MET A 336 2.00 10.45 -10.19
N GLN A 337 2.78 10.27 -11.25
CA GLN A 337 2.25 10.22 -12.62
C GLN A 337 1.53 8.90 -12.92
N ALA A 338 2.06 7.77 -12.44
CA ALA A 338 1.49 6.45 -12.68
C ALA A 338 0.07 6.35 -12.09
N TYR A 339 -0.13 6.77 -10.83
CA TYR A 339 -1.43 6.71 -10.17
C TYR A 339 -2.46 7.62 -10.81
N GLU A 340 -2.06 8.84 -11.22
CA GLU A 340 -2.95 9.76 -11.93
C GLU A 340 -3.41 9.18 -13.28
N ARG A 341 -2.47 8.66 -14.10
CA ARG A 341 -2.79 8.06 -15.39
C ARG A 341 -3.69 6.82 -15.25
N SER A 342 -3.36 5.92 -14.31
CA SER A 342 -4.12 4.70 -14.06
C SER A 342 -5.54 5.01 -13.56
N SER A 343 -5.68 5.94 -12.62
CA SER A 343 -6.98 6.38 -12.10
C SER A 343 -7.83 7.02 -13.20
N SER A 344 -7.28 7.96 -13.96
CA SER A 344 -7.99 8.62 -15.07
C SER A 344 -8.40 7.64 -16.16
N PHE A 345 -7.55 6.67 -16.51
CA PHE A 345 -7.89 5.61 -17.46
C PHE A 345 -9.06 4.77 -16.95
N ARG A 346 -9.00 4.27 -15.72
CA ARG A 346 -10.03 3.42 -15.11
C ARG A 346 -11.39 4.11 -15.04
N HIS A 347 -11.44 5.35 -14.56
CA HIS A 347 -12.70 6.12 -14.47
C HIS A 347 -13.31 6.38 -15.83
N ARG A 348 -12.49 6.74 -16.84
CA ARG A 348 -12.96 6.96 -18.20
C ARG A 348 -13.51 5.69 -18.85
N MET A 349 -12.76 4.56 -18.75
CA MET A 349 -13.15 3.33 -19.41
C MET A 349 -14.38 2.68 -18.76
N ASN A 350 -14.51 2.77 -17.45
CA ASN A 350 -15.65 2.22 -16.71
C ASN A 350 -16.84 3.21 -16.64
N THR A 351 -16.72 4.39 -17.21
CA THR A 351 -17.76 5.44 -17.18
C THR A 351 -18.20 5.76 -15.74
N GLN A 352 -17.24 5.78 -14.82
CA GLN A 352 -17.49 6.10 -13.42
C GLN A 352 -16.98 7.50 -13.08
N PRO A 353 -17.72 8.27 -12.28
CA PRO A 353 -17.25 9.56 -11.83
C PRO A 353 -16.06 9.39 -10.87
N ARG A 354 -15.13 10.32 -10.94
CA ARG A 354 -14.05 10.44 -9.98
C ARG A 354 -14.59 11.21 -8.78
N THR A 355 -14.95 10.50 -7.72
CA THR A 355 -15.60 11.09 -6.54
C THR A 355 -14.82 10.71 -5.29
N GLU A 356 -14.41 11.71 -4.51
CA GLU A 356 -13.74 11.49 -3.23
C GLU A 356 -14.75 11.54 -2.08
N PRO A 357 -14.59 10.68 -1.07
CA PRO A 357 -15.54 10.64 0.03
C PRO A 357 -15.35 11.84 0.97
N VAL A 358 -16.39 12.59 1.26
CA VAL A 358 -16.39 13.59 2.34
C VAL A 358 -16.81 12.99 3.69
N SER A 359 -17.45 11.82 3.68
CA SER A 359 -17.84 11.06 4.86
C SER A 359 -18.30 9.65 4.48
N TYR A 360 -18.60 8.79 5.46
CA TYR A 360 -19.20 7.46 5.20
C TYR A 360 -20.60 7.52 4.53
N THR A 361 -21.23 8.67 4.47
CA THR A 361 -22.57 8.83 3.84
C THR A 361 -22.57 8.53 2.35
N HIS A 362 -21.48 8.77 1.63
CA HIS A 362 -21.36 8.42 0.23
C HIS A 362 -21.43 6.89 -0.02
N LEU A 363 -20.96 6.08 0.92
CA LEU A 363 -21.10 4.63 0.85
C LEU A 363 -22.57 4.18 0.99
N ARG A 364 -23.35 4.82 1.91
CA ARG A 364 -24.77 4.51 2.06
C ARG A 364 -25.57 4.84 0.80
N ALA A 365 -25.22 5.92 0.11
CA ALA A 365 -25.89 6.31 -1.15
C ALA A 365 -25.66 5.28 -2.28
N HIS A 366 -24.50 4.59 -2.30
CA HIS A 366 -24.23 3.52 -3.26
C HIS A 366 -24.84 2.17 -2.83
N GLU A 367 -24.94 1.91 -1.53
CA GLU A 367 -25.59 0.71 -0.98
C GLU A 367 -27.13 0.74 -1.18
N THR A 368 -27.75 1.93 -1.19
CA THR A 368 -29.22 2.09 -1.35
C THR A 368 -29.68 2.16 -2.81
N ARG A 369 -28.79 2.39 -3.78
CA ARG A 369 -29.13 2.42 -5.21
C ARG A 369 -29.15 1.04 -5.87
N GLY A 370 -28.85 -0.01 -5.15
CA GLY A 370 -28.84 -1.40 -5.62
C GLY A 370 -30.01 -2.26 -5.18
N ASN A 371 -31.08 -1.66 -4.63
CA ASN A 371 -32.35 -2.34 -4.31
C ASN A 371 -33.44 -1.91 -5.28
#